data_9611662d68cc692d571429ce851efed9
#
_entry.id   9611662d68cc692d571429ce851efed9
#
_cell.length_a   1.000
_cell.length_b   1.000
_cell.length_c   1.000
_cell.angle_alpha   90.00
_cell.angle_beta   90.00
_cell.angle_gamma   90.00
#
_symmetry.space_group_name_H-M   'P 1'
#
loop_
_entity.id
_entity.type
_entity.pdbx_description
1 polymer ?
#
loop_
_entity_poly.entity_id
_entity_poly.type
_entity_poly.pdbx_seq_one_letter_code
_entity_poly.pdbx_strand_id
1 'polypeptide(L)'
;MIHFPAISQGPLRALSRRLFAAIGLVLLIVAVVYLDRDGYRDVNEDELNLLDCFYYTVVSLSTTGYGDITPVTQNARLINVLVVTPARVLFLIILVGTTLEVLTEQYRTNLRLTRWRRTVKDHVIICGYGTKGRSAISALLETGFDKQRIIVVERNPAAVRQATSAGLVVVEGNATRSAVLNEAHVRGAKSVIIATDSDEVSVLVTLTVRQLTAGQVRIIAAAREAENAPLLRQSGAHHVIVSSATAGRLLGVSTSAPPLIDVVEDLLTPGQGMALAMRSATRDEVGASPRQLDALVIALVRRGKVVSLADQAATAIETGDMLVYVRDDRVRNGNGDQNR
;
A
#
# COMPACT_ATOMS: atom_id res chain seq x y z
N MET A 1 -4.76 -6.23 12.06
CA MET A 1 -3.31 -5.82 12.03
C MET A 1 -3.09 -4.93 10.81
N ILE A 2 -2.42 -3.78 10.97
CA ILE A 2 -2.19 -2.82 9.87
C ILE A 2 -0.87 -3.14 9.18
N HIS A 3 -0.92 -3.34 7.86
CA HIS A 3 0.24 -3.58 7.01
C HIS A 3 0.58 -2.31 6.22
N PHE A 4 1.81 -1.85 6.33
CA PHE A 4 2.33 -0.74 5.53
C PHE A 4 3.15 -1.27 4.36
N PRO A 5 3.20 -0.52 3.24
CA PRO A 5 4.09 -0.87 2.14
C PRO A 5 5.53 -1.01 2.65
N ALA A 6 6.16 -2.13 2.34
CA ALA A 6 7.57 -2.37 2.67
C ALA A 6 8.45 -1.44 1.82
N ILE A 7 9.26 -0.60 2.48
CA ILE A 7 10.20 0.32 1.80
C ILE A 7 11.55 -0.37 1.55
N SER A 8 11.78 -1.59 2.04
CA SER A 8 13.07 -2.26 1.90
C SER A 8 12.95 -3.75 1.59
N GLN A 9 14.00 -4.26 0.96
CA GLN A 9 14.25 -5.68 0.73
C GLN A 9 14.02 -6.46 2.03
N GLY A 10 13.30 -7.59 1.96
CA GLY A 10 12.84 -8.34 3.13
C GLY A 10 13.93 -8.55 4.17
N PRO A 11 13.65 -8.38 5.46
CA PRO A 11 14.63 -8.43 6.56
C PRO A 11 15.41 -9.74 6.59
N LEU A 12 14.82 -10.83 6.10
CA LEU A 12 15.48 -12.14 6.00
C LEU A 12 16.71 -12.17 5.08
N ARG A 13 16.68 -11.40 3.96
CA ARG A 13 17.86 -11.34 3.06
C ARG A 13 19.01 -10.53 3.66
N ALA A 14 18.71 -9.47 4.38
CA ALA A 14 19.73 -8.70 5.08
C ALA A 14 20.34 -9.52 6.23
N LEU A 15 19.50 -10.22 6.99
CA LEU A 15 19.90 -11.10 8.08
C LEU A 15 20.78 -12.28 7.57
N SER A 16 20.35 -12.97 6.51
CA SER A 16 21.11 -14.08 5.93
C SER A 16 22.48 -13.63 5.42
N ARG A 17 22.55 -12.48 4.72
CA ARG A 17 23.83 -11.94 4.24
C ARG A 17 24.80 -11.64 5.38
N ARG A 18 24.33 -11.11 6.51
CA ARG A 18 25.15 -10.83 7.68
C ARG A 18 25.59 -12.10 8.40
N LEU A 19 24.68 -13.07 8.51
CA LEU A 19 25.01 -14.37 9.08
C LEU A 19 26.10 -15.07 8.25
N PHE A 20 25.97 -15.07 6.92
CA PHE A 20 27.01 -15.60 6.03
C PHE A 20 28.33 -14.82 6.16
N ALA A 21 28.27 -13.49 6.30
CA ALA A 21 29.46 -12.68 6.54
C ALA A 21 30.15 -13.02 7.87
N ALA A 22 29.38 -13.21 8.95
CA ALA A 22 29.91 -13.61 10.25
C ALA A 22 30.55 -15.00 10.20
N ILE A 23 29.89 -15.98 9.58
CA ILE A 23 30.45 -17.33 9.39
C ILE A 23 31.71 -17.28 8.51
N GLY A 24 31.66 -16.53 7.40
CA GLY A 24 32.81 -16.34 6.53
C GLY A 24 34.02 -15.73 7.26
N LEU A 25 33.75 -14.76 8.14
CA LEU A 25 34.80 -14.14 8.95
C LEU A 25 35.42 -15.13 9.95
N VAL A 26 34.59 -15.95 10.61
CA VAL A 26 35.10 -17.02 11.52
C VAL A 26 35.98 -17.99 10.74
N LEU A 27 35.49 -18.49 9.59
CA LEU A 27 36.27 -19.45 8.78
C LEU A 27 37.57 -18.84 8.25
N LEU A 28 37.55 -17.55 7.87
CA LEU A 28 38.76 -16.84 7.46
C LEU A 28 39.80 -16.80 8.57
N ILE A 29 39.39 -16.44 9.79
CA ILE A 29 40.33 -16.36 10.92
C ILE A 29 40.83 -17.76 11.34
N VAL A 30 39.96 -18.76 11.33
CA VAL A 30 40.38 -20.16 11.55
C VAL A 30 41.47 -20.56 10.56
N ALA A 31 41.29 -20.26 9.27
CA ALA A 31 42.27 -20.56 8.24
C ALA A 31 43.60 -19.81 8.47
N VAL A 32 43.56 -18.53 8.83
CA VAL A 32 44.74 -17.72 9.11
C VAL A 32 45.52 -18.27 10.32
N VAL A 33 44.80 -18.60 11.40
CA VAL A 33 45.46 -19.18 12.62
C VAL A 33 45.99 -20.57 12.35
N TYR A 34 45.29 -21.41 11.59
CA TYR A 34 45.72 -22.74 11.22
C TYR A 34 47.00 -22.75 10.36
N LEU A 35 47.13 -21.79 9.45
CA LEU A 35 48.31 -21.62 8.60
C LEU A 35 49.57 -21.20 9.39
N ASP A 36 49.42 -20.48 10.49
CA ASP A 36 50.48 -20.00 11.37
C ASP A 36 50.43 -20.73 12.76
N ARG A 37 49.86 -21.93 12.85
CA ARG A 37 49.56 -22.63 14.10
C ARG A 37 50.80 -22.83 14.96
N ASP A 38 51.99 -23.06 14.35
CA ASP A 38 53.25 -23.21 15.04
C ASP A 38 53.69 -21.93 15.78
N GLY A 39 53.07 -20.82 15.48
CA GLY A 39 53.25 -19.53 16.15
C GLY A 39 52.41 -19.34 17.42
N TYR A 40 51.53 -20.28 17.71
CA TYR A 40 50.64 -20.24 18.90
C TYR A 40 51.00 -21.38 19.84
N ARG A 41 50.73 -21.22 21.12
CA ARG A 41 50.95 -22.22 22.14
C ARG A 41 49.69 -22.40 22.98
N ASP A 42 49.26 -23.66 23.14
CA ASP A 42 48.29 -24.07 24.15
C ASP A 42 49.02 -24.31 25.48
N VAL A 43 48.42 -23.96 26.61
CA VAL A 43 48.97 -24.21 27.96
C VAL A 43 49.04 -25.71 28.28
N ASN A 44 48.18 -26.53 27.69
CA ASN A 44 48.03 -27.96 27.97
C ASN A 44 48.67 -28.88 26.93
N GLU A 45 48.93 -28.40 25.71
CA GLU A 45 49.43 -29.20 24.59
C GLU A 45 50.49 -28.44 23.78
N ASP A 46 51.45 -29.18 23.19
CA ASP A 46 52.56 -28.58 22.44
C ASP A 46 52.19 -28.20 21.00
N GLU A 47 51.18 -28.85 20.35
CA GLU A 47 50.80 -28.62 18.98
C GLU A 47 49.30 -28.36 18.84
N LEU A 48 48.90 -27.25 18.16
CA LEU A 48 47.51 -26.92 17.89
C LEU A 48 46.93 -27.75 16.74
N ASN A 49 45.78 -28.36 16.98
CA ASN A 49 44.99 -29.02 15.97
C ASN A 49 43.90 -28.05 15.38
N LEU A 50 43.15 -28.50 14.39
CA LEU A 50 42.12 -27.69 13.74
C LEU A 50 41.00 -27.23 14.72
N LEU A 51 40.64 -28.08 15.70
CA LEU A 51 39.65 -27.79 16.70
C LEU A 51 40.12 -26.65 17.62
N ASP A 52 41.39 -26.67 18.00
CA ASP A 52 42.01 -25.64 18.85
C ASP A 52 42.07 -24.30 18.14
N CYS A 53 42.36 -24.29 16.84
CA CYS A 53 42.31 -23.08 16.02
C CYS A 53 40.87 -22.52 15.91
N PHE A 54 39.89 -23.40 15.80
CA PHE A 54 38.46 -22.99 15.79
C PHE A 54 38.06 -22.45 17.16
N TYR A 55 38.39 -23.15 18.23
CA TYR A 55 38.14 -22.72 19.60
C TYR A 55 38.78 -21.35 19.89
N TYR A 56 40.06 -21.20 19.61
CA TYR A 56 40.79 -19.93 19.76
C TYR A 56 40.09 -18.78 18.99
N THR A 57 39.70 -19.04 17.76
CA THR A 57 39.04 -18.08 16.93
C THR A 57 37.72 -17.62 17.54
N VAL A 58 36.86 -18.57 17.96
CA VAL A 58 35.55 -18.25 18.56
C VAL A 58 35.72 -17.48 19.87
N VAL A 59 36.62 -17.94 20.75
CA VAL A 59 36.93 -17.29 22.03
C VAL A 59 37.52 -15.89 21.83
N SER A 60 38.37 -15.74 20.81
CA SER A 60 38.94 -14.42 20.48
C SER A 60 37.90 -13.46 19.86
N LEU A 61 37.10 -13.89 18.90
CA LEU A 61 36.10 -13.06 18.26
C LEU A 61 34.94 -12.70 19.20
N SER A 62 34.57 -13.60 20.14
CA SER A 62 33.57 -13.31 21.17
C SER A 62 34.09 -12.38 22.28
N THR A 63 35.35 -11.98 22.23
CA THR A 63 36.01 -11.13 23.23
C THR A 63 36.18 -11.78 24.61
N THR A 64 35.99 -13.09 24.73
CA THR A 64 36.17 -13.82 26.00
C THR A 64 37.66 -13.88 26.37
N GLY A 65 38.51 -14.39 25.47
CA GLY A 65 39.98 -14.39 25.61
C GLY A 65 40.50 -15.07 26.87
N TYR A 66 40.25 -16.38 27.03
CA TYR A 66 40.67 -17.11 28.23
C TYR A 66 42.21 -17.10 28.41
N GLY A 67 42.98 -16.92 27.34
CA GLY A 67 44.44 -16.86 27.40
C GLY A 67 45.12 -18.22 27.52
N ASP A 68 44.37 -19.29 27.30
CA ASP A 68 44.84 -20.69 27.24
C ASP A 68 45.63 -20.94 25.95
N ILE A 69 45.20 -20.39 24.83
CA ILE A 69 45.95 -20.38 23.57
C ILE A 69 46.44 -18.96 23.31
N THR A 70 47.75 -18.80 23.12
CA THR A 70 48.38 -17.48 22.97
C THR A 70 49.40 -17.44 21.83
N PRO A 71 49.53 -16.30 21.09
CA PRO A 71 50.55 -16.08 20.08
C PRO A 71 51.92 -15.89 20.75
N VAL A 72 52.88 -16.76 20.47
CA VAL A 72 54.22 -16.70 21.05
C VAL A 72 55.27 -16.14 20.07
N THR A 73 55.13 -16.39 18.78
CA THR A 73 56.06 -15.87 17.78
C THR A 73 55.75 -14.42 17.40
N GLN A 74 56.74 -13.71 16.89
CA GLN A 74 56.57 -12.34 16.45
C GLN A 74 55.57 -12.24 15.28
N ASN A 75 55.55 -13.23 14.38
CA ASN A 75 54.60 -13.31 13.26
C ASN A 75 53.17 -13.50 13.74
N ALA A 76 52.92 -14.47 14.64
CA ALA A 76 51.60 -14.68 15.21
C ALA A 76 51.07 -13.45 15.95
N ARG A 77 51.93 -12.74 16.67
CA ARG A 77 51.56 -11.46 17.34
C ARG A 77 51.18 -10.39 16.32
N LEU A 78 51.91 -10.27 15.20
CA LEU A 78 51.60 -9.34 14.13
C LEU A 78 50.27 -9.67 13.47
N ILE A 79 50.01 -10.94 13.17
CA ILE A 79 48.75 -11.45 12.63
C ILE A 79 47.57 -11.10 13.59
N ASN A 80 47.78 -11.31 14.91
CA ASN A 80 46.77 -10.96 15.89
C ASN A 80 46.41 -9.46 15.88
N VAL A 81 47.40 -8.58 15.82
CA VAL A 81 47.19 -7.15 15.82
C VAL A 81 46.53 -6.67 14.52
N LEU A 82 46.99 -7.15 13.35
CA LEU A 82 46.55 -6.64 12.07
C LEU A 82 45.34 -7.35 11.47
N VAL A 83 45.08 -8.62 11.86
CA VAL A 83 44.01 -9.42 11.28
C VAL A 83 42.95 -9.81 12.32
N VAL A 84 43.34 -10.49 13.40
CA VAL A 84 42.41 -11.01 14.40
C VAL A 84 41.70 -9.89 15.15
N THR A 85 42.41 -8.83 15.56
CA THR A 85 41.82 -7.71 16.31
C THR A 85 40.84 -6.88 15.49
N PRO A 86 41.15 -6.46 14.24
CA PRO A 86 40.15 -5.82 13.39
C PRO A 86 38.97 -6.74 13.06
N ALA A 87 39.21 -8.04 12.83
CA ALA A 87 38.15 -9.01 12.60
C ALA A 87 37.19 -9.12 13.79
N ARG A 88 37.73 -9.12 15.04
CA ARG A 88 36.93 -9.07 16.27
C ARG A 88 35.99 -7.89 16.32
N VAL A 89 36.50 -6.69 16.02
CA VAL A 89 35.69 -5.47 16.00
C VAL A 89 34.59 -5.57 14.91
N LEU A 90 34.94 -6.05 13.72
CA LEU A 90 34.00 -6.26 12.63
C LEU A 90 32.92 -7.30 12.99
N PHE A 91 33.29 -8.41 13.61
CA PHE A 91 32.36 -9.43 14.08
C PHE A 91 31.35 -8.87 15.08
N LEU A 92 31.81 -8.06 16.05
CA LEU A 92 30.94 -7.40 17.00
C LEU A 92 29.98 -6.40 16.33
N ILE A 93 30.47 -5.62 15.36
CA ILE A 93 29.63 -4.68 14.58
C ILE A 93 28.54 -5.45 13.84
N ILE A 94 28.85 -6.58 13.22
CA ILE A 94 27.87 -7.43 12.53
C ILE A 94 26.83 -7.97 13.52
N LEU A 95 27.26 -8.48 14.67
CA LEU A 95 26.39 -9.06 15.70
C LEU A 95 25.47 -8.02 16.31
N VAL A 96 26.01 -6.90 16.81
CA VAL A 96 25.24 -5.80 17.42
C VAL A 96 24.35 -5.11 16.39
N GLY A 97 24.86 -4.88 15.18
CA GLY A 97 24.09 -4.25 14.11
C GLY A 97 22.87 -5.09 13.70
N THR A 98 22.97 -6.42 13.76
CA THR A 98 21.86 -7.33 13.48
C THR A 98 20.77 -7.21 14.56
N THR A 99 21.15 -7.18 15.82
CA THR A 99 20.23 -7.04 16.96
C THR A 99 19.50 -5.67 16.94
N LEU A 100 20.25 -4.59 16.68
CA LEU A 100 19.70 -3.24 16.58
C LEU A 100 18.72 -3.09 15.43
N GLU A 101 18.96 -3.71 14.27
CA GLU A 101 18.07 -3.64 13.12
C GLU A 101 16.72 -4.27 13.42
N VAL A 102 16.70 -5.48 14.01
CA VAL A 102 15.46 -6.17 14.40
C VAL A 102 14.65 -5.34 15.40
N LEU A 103 15.29 -4.78 16.41
CA LEU A 103 14.64 -3.94 17.41
C LEU A 103 14.12 -2.61 16.81
N THR A 104 14.91 -2.00 15.93
CA THR A 104 14.56 -0.71 15.31
C THR A 104 13.42 -0.84 14.30
N GLU A 105 13.30 -1.97 13.61
CA GLU A 105 12.22 -2.18 12.64
C GLU A 105 10.84 -2.24 13.32
N GLN A 106 10.72 -2.92 14.46
CA GLN A 106 9.49 -2.91 15.26
C GLN A 106 9.16 -1.50 15.78
N TYR A 107 10.16 -0.78 16.24
CA TYR A 107 9.98 0.59 16.75
C TYR A 107 9.57 1.56 15.63
N ARG A 108 10.19 1.49 14.46
CA ARG A 108 9.83 2.29 13.28
C ARG A 108 8.41 2.02 12.80
N THR A 109 7.98 0.76 12.81
CA THR A 109 6.62 0.37 12.41
C THR A 109 5.59 0.96 13.37
N ASN A 110 5.85 0.90 14.68
CA ASN A 110 4.98 1.49 15.69
C ASN A 110 4.92 3.03 15.60
N LEU A 111 6.04 3.69 15.34
CA LEU A 111 6.07 5.15 15.14
C LEU A 111 5.32 5.56 13.86
N ARG A 112 5.45 4.80 12.76
CA ARG A 112 4.67 5.02 11.53
C ARG A 112 3.19 4.87 11.77
N LEU A 113 2.77 3.83 12.49
CA LEU A 113 1.39 3.61 12.92
C LEU A 113 0.84 4.80 13.70
N THR A 114 1.58 5.29 14.68
CA THR A 114 1.14 6.39 15.53
C THR A 114 1.06 7.70 14.77
N ARG A 115 2.03 8.00 13.90
CA ARG A 115 2.00 9.19 13.02
C ARG A 115 0.86 9.11 12.02
N TRP A 116 0.72 7.98 11.34
CA TRP A 116 -0.33 7.76 10.36
C TRP A 116 -1.72 7.91 10.99
N ARG A 117 -1.95 7.32 12.16
CA ARG A 117 -3.21 7.46 12.91
C ARG A 117 -3.57 8.91 13.22
N ARG A 118 -2.57 9.78 13.43
CA ARG A 118 -2.80 11.21 13.72
C ARG A 118 -3.02 12.06 12.48
N THR A 119 -2.49 11.66 11.34
CA THR A 119 -2.48 12.45 10.10
C THR A 119 -3.52 12.01 9.07
N VAL A 120 -4.00 10.77 9.15
CA VAL A 120 -4.94 10.24 8.17
C VAL A 120 -6.33 10.87 8.36
N LYS A 121 -6.67 11.79 7.44
CA LYS A 121 -8.00 12.43 7.32
C LYS A 121 -8.40 12.45 5.85
N ASP A 122 -9.71 12.49 5.59
CA ASP A 122 -10.29 12.55 4.24
C ASP A 122 -9.80 11.42 3.32
N HIS A 123 -9.46 10.27 3.88
CA HIS A 123 -9.03 9.09 3.16
C HIS A 123 -10.22 8.27 2.67
N VAL A 124 -9.97 7.37 1.74
CA VAL A 124 -10.96 6.42 1.22
C VAL A 124 -10.67 5.03 1.77
N ILE A 125 -11.66 4.39 2.36
CA ILE A 125 -11.57 3.00 2.80
C ILE A 125 -12.21 2.11 1.76
N ILE A 126 -11.53 1.03 1.38
CA ILE A 126 -12.02 0.04 0.43
C ILE A 126 -12.13 -1.30 1.15
N CYS A 127 -13.36 -1.76 1.36
CA CYS A 127 -13.64 -3.05 1.99
C CYS A 127 -13.70 -4.14 0.91
N GLY A 128 -12.65 -4.94 0.82
CA GLY A 128 -12.45 -5.99 -0.18
C GLY A 128 -11.44 -5.61 -1.27
N TYR A 129 -10.43 -6.47 -1.48
CA TYR A 129 -9.39 -6.32 -2.51
C TYR A 129 -9.53 -7.35 -3.64
N GLY A 130 -10.77 -7.69 -3.98
CA GLY A 130 -11.13 -8.48 -5.16
C GLY A 130 -11.08 -7.65 -6.44
N THR A 131 -11.65 -8.15 -7.53
CA THR A 131 -11.68 -7.45 -8.83
C THR A 131 -12.32 -6.07 -8.72
N LYS A 132 -13.49 -5.95 -8.06
CA LYS A 132 -14.19 -4.67 -7.87
C LYS A 132 -13.35 -3.66 -7.07
N GLY A 133 -12.71 -4.11 -5.98
CA GLY A 133 -11.87 -3.25 -5.15
C GLY A 133 -10.63 -2.75 -5.88
N ARG A 134 -9.95 -3.62 -6.63
CA ARG A 134 -8.79 -3.22 -7.46
C ARG A 134 -9.17 -2.22 -8.53
N SER A 135 -10.28 -2.45 -9.24
CA SER A 135 -10.76 -1.51 -10.27
C SER A 135 -11.12 -0.15 -9.66
N ALA A 136 -11.76 -0.13 -8.48
CA ALA A 136 -12.07 1.12 -7.79
C ALA A 136 -10.79 1.88 -7.36
N ILE A 137 -9.75 1.16 -6.92
CA ILE A 137 -8.45 1.75 -6.58
C ILE A 137 -7.78 2.33 -7.83
N SER A 138 -7.76 1.59 -8.95
CA SER A 138 -7.18 2.07 -10.21
C SER A 138 -7.84 3.38 -10.64
N ALA A 139 -9.16 3.42 -10.68
CA ALA A 139 -9.92 4.61 -11.03
C ALA A 139 -9.62 5.80 -10.09
N LEU A 140 -9.49 5.57 -8.78
CA LEU A 140 -9.10 6.62 -7.83
C LEU A 140 -7.69 7.16 -8.13
N LEU A 141 -6.73 6.30 -8.41
CA LEU A 141 -5.36 6.69 -8.73
C LEU A 141 -5.28 7.47 -10.04
N GLU A 142 -6.02 7.06 -11.06
CA GLU A 142 -6.13 7.72 -12.36
C GLU A 142 -6.73 9.14 -12.24
N THR A 143 -7.63 9.36 -11.27
CA THR A 143 -8.13 10.70 -10.95
C THR A 143 -7.14 11.57 -10.15
N GLY A 144 -5.93 11.06 -9.88
CA GLY A 144 -4.91 11.77 -9.11
C GLY A 144 -5.11 11.70 -7.58
N PHE A 145 -5.96 10.77 -7.10
CA PHE A 145 -6.13 10.59 -5.65
C PHE A 145 -4.87 10.00 -5.04
N ASP A 146 -4.43 10.56 -3.91
CA ASP A 146 -3.20 10.13 -3.23
C ASP A 146 -3.31 8.69 -2.74
N LYS A 147 -2.40 7.85 -3.21
CA LYS A 147 -2.31 6.44 -2.85
C LYS A 147 -2.18 6.21 -1.35
N GLN A 148 -1.50 7.12 -0.64
CA GLN A 148 -1.30 7.02 0.81
C GLN A 148 -2.60 7.28 1.59
N ARG A 149 -3.61 7.85 0.93
CA ARG A 149 -4.95 8.11 1.48
C ARG A 149 -5.97 7.02 1.07
N ILE A 150 -5.53 5.93 0.47
CA ILE A 150 -6.33 4.74 0.18
C ILE A 150 -6.01 3.66 1.21
N ILE A 151 -7.01 3.22 1.96
CA ILE A 151 -6.90 2.17 2.96
C ILE A 151 -7.73 0.98 2.52
N VAL A 152 -7.11 -0.17 2.45
CA VAL A 152 -7.80 -1.42 2.11
C VAL A 152 -8.09 -2.18 3.38
N VAL A 153 -9.32 -2.67 3.53
CA VAL A 153 -9.70 -3.64 4.56
C VAL A 153 -9.93 -4.98 3.88
N GLU A 154 -9.12 -5.98 4.20
CA GLU A 154 -9.16 -7.28 3.55
C GLU A 154 -8.88 -8.39 4.57
N ARG A 155 -9.61 -9.51 4.45
CA ARG A 155 -9.48 -10.69 5.34
C ARG A 155 -8.59 -11.79 4.78
N ASN A 156 -8.46 -11.87 3.45
CA ASN A 156 -7.67 -12.90 2.79
C ASN A 156 -6.17 -12.56 2.83
N PRO A 157 -5.30 -13.38 3.48
CA PRO A 157 -3.88 -13.07 3.61
C PRO A 157 -3.14 -12.95 2.27
N ALA A 158 -3.58 -13.66 1.21
CA ALA A 158 -2.98 -13.54 -0.12
C ALA A 158 -3.29 -12.17 -0.74
N ALA A 159 -4.54 -11.72 -0.66
CA ALA A 159 -4.96 -10.39 -1.12
C ALA A 159 -4.33 -9.26 -0.29
N VAL A 160 -4.16 -9.45 1.03
CA VAL A 160 -3.42 -8.53 1.91
C VAL A 160 -1.98 -8.36 1.42
N ARG A 161 -1.26 -9.45 1.17
CA ARG A 161 0.11 -9.38 0.63
C ARG A 161 0.16 -8.68 -0.72
N GLN A 162 -0.78 -8.98 -1.61
CA GLN A 162 -0.87 -8.36 -2.95
C GLN A 162 -1.10 -6.84 -2.84
N ALA A 163 -2.05 -6.40 -2.02
CA ALA A 163 -2.33 -4.97 -1.80
C ALA A 163 -1.15 -4.23 -1.15
N THR A 164 -0.49 -4.86 -0.17
CA THR A 164 0.71 -4.31 0.48
C THR A 164 1.87 -4.18 -0.50
N SER A 165 2.10 -5.19 -1.34
CA SER A 165 3.13 -5.15 -2.40
C SER A 165 2.82 -4.12 -3.47
N ALA A 166 1.55 -3.85 -3.73
CA ALA A 166 1.10 -2.75 -4.58
C ALA A 166 1.30 -1.36 -3.93
N GLY A 167 1.82 -1.28 -2.71
CA GLY A 167 2.13 -0.02 -2.03
C GLY A 167 0.92 0.63 -1.34
N LEU A 168 -0.11 -0.12 -1.00
CA LEU A 168 -1.30 0.34 -0.29
C LEU A 168 -1.18 0.10 1.22
N VAL A 169 -1.86 0.91 2.00
CA VAL A 169 -2.06 0.65 3.43
C VAL A 169 -3.19 -0.36 3.59
N VAL A 170 -2.93 -1.46 4.28
CA VAL A 170 -3.91 -2.54 4.44
C VAL A 170 -4.19 -2.81 5.91
N VAL A 171 -5.45 -2.87 6.27
CA VAL A 171 -5.92 -3.36 7.55
C VAL A 171 -6.43 -4.80 7.35
N GLU A 172 -5.67 -5.75 7.86
CA GLU A 172 -6.06 -7.15 7.78
C GLU A 172 -7.17 -7.47 8.77
N GLY A 173 -8.30 -7.94 8.27
CA GLY A 173 -9.42 -8.33 9.08
C GLY A 173 -10.77 -8.33 8.36
N ASN A 174 -11.80 -8.73 9.08
CA ASN A 174 -13.16 -8.72 8.57
C ASN A 174 -13.79 -7.33 8.76
N ALA A 175 -14.18 -6.68 7.66
CA ALA A 175 -14.79 -5.36 7.64
C ALA A 175 -16.16 -5.28 8.35
N THR A 176 -16.81 -6.41 8.65
CA THR A 176 -18.03 -6.42 9.46
C THR A 176 -17.78 -6.15 10.95
N ARG A 177 -16.51 -6.19 11.38
CA ARG A 177 -16.14 -5.96 12.78
C ARG A 177 -15.80 -4.50 13.03
N SER A 178 -16.45 -3.90 14.00
CA SER A 178 -16.21 -2.49 14.41
C SER A 178 -14.75 -2.21 14.77
N ALA A 179 -14.04 -3.16 15.38
CA ALA A 179 -12.64 -3.02 15.74
C ALA A 179 -11.76 -2.83 14.51
N VAL A 180 -12.00 -3.57 13.42
CA VAL A 180 -11.24 -3.49 12.17
C VAL A 180 -11.49 -2.16 11.45
N LEU A 181 -12.73 -1.70 11.39
CA LEU A 181 -13.07 -0.40 10.81
C LEU A 181 -12.52 0.77 11.65
N ASN A 182 -12.48 0.64 12.97
CA ASN A 182 -11.81 1.62 13.84
C ASN A 182 -10.29 1.63 13.62
N GLU A 183 -9.65 0.47 13.38
CA GLU A 183 -8.25 0.42 12.97
C GLU A 183 -8.02 1.15 11.64
N ALA A 184 -8.98 1.10 10.71
CA ALA A 184 -8.96 1.83 9.45
C ALA A 184 -9.34 3.33 9.60
N HIS A 185 -9.55 3.83 10.82
CA HIS A 185 -9.97 5.21 11.11
C HIS A 185 -11.23 5.67 10.38
N VAL A 186 -12.25 4.81 10.32
CA VAL A 186 -13.48 5.04 9.56
C VAL A 186 -14.16 6.38 9.87
N ARG A 187 -14.07 6.90 11.10
CA ARG A 187 -14.67 8.19 11.48
C ARG A 187 -14.04 9.40 10.78
N GLY A 188 -12.78 9.28 10.36
CA GLY A 188 -12.06 10.34 9.63
C GLY A 188 -12.03 10.10 8.12
N ALA A 189 -12.73 9.10 7.63
CA ALA A 189 -12.76 8.80 6.21
C ALA A 189 -13.68 9.76 5.46
N LYS A 190 -13.28 10.14 4.23
CA LYS A 190 -14.11 10.86 3.29
C LYS A 190 -15.23 9.97 2.74
N SER A 191 -14.90 8.70 2.47
CA SER A 191 -15.86 7.72 1.96
C SER A 191 -15.39 6.29 2.22
N VAL A 192 -16.34 5.37 2.24
CA VAL A 192 -16.12 3.93 2.30
C VAL A 192 -16.71 3.28 1.06
N ILE A 193 -15.89 2.56 0.32
CA ILE A 193 -16.29 1.75 -0.83
C ILE A 193 -16.37 0.30 -0.37
N ILE A 194 -17.56 -0.29 -0.48
CA ILE A 194 -17.81 -1.67 -0.10
C ILE A 194 -17.82 -2.49 -1.39
N ALA A 195 -16.75 -3.26 -1.59
CA ALA A 195 -16.47 -4.04 -2.79
C ALA A 195 -16.32 -5.54 -2.48
N THR A 196 -17.11 -6.01 -1.52
CA THR A 196 -17.13 -7.42 -1.13
C THR A 196 -17.78 -8.30 -2.20
N ASP A 197 -17.60 -9.59 -2.10
CA ASP A 197 -18.13 -10.60 -3.03
C ASP A 197 -19.53 -11.14 -2.64
N SER A 198 -20.01 -10.81 -1.43
CA SER A 198 -21.33 -11.19 -0.91
C SER A 198 -22.14 -9.96 -0.53
N ASP A 199 -23.41 -9.94 -0.92
CA ASP A 199 -24.34 -8.86 -0.60
C ASP A 199 -24.68 -8.81 0.88
N GLU A 200 -24.78 -9.97 1.54
CA GLU A 200 -25.01 -10.08 2.99
C GLU A 200 -23.88 -9.42 3.78
N VAL A 201 -22.64 -9.69 3.36
CA VAL A 201 -21.45 -9.05 3.95
C VAL A 201 -21.47 -7.55 3.68
N SER A 202 -21.84 -7.11 2.46
CA SER A 202 -21.96 -5.70 2.11
C SER A 202 -22.98 -4.97 2.98
N VAL A 203 -24.12 -5.58 3.28
CA VAL A 203 -25.15 -5.04 4.18
C VAL A 203 -24.59 -4.88 5.60
N LEU A 204 -23.95 -5.92 6.14
CA LEU A 204 -23.36 -5.88 7.48
C LEU A 204 -22.26 -4.81 7.60
N VAL A 205 -21.38 -4.69 6.60
CA VAL A 205 -20.36 -3.65 6.56
C VAL A 205 -21.00 -2.27 6.53
N THR A 206 -22.05 -2.07 5.69
CA THR A 206 -22.78 -0.81 5.58
C THR A 206 -23.36 -0.39 6.93
N LEU A 207 -24.05 -1.30 7.62
CA LEU A 207 -24.62 -1.06 8.95
C LEU A 207 -23.52 -0.71 9.97
N THR A 208 -22.42 -1.45 9.97
CA THR A 208 -21.31 -1.22 10.90
C THR A 208 -20.66 0.15 10.67
N VAL A 209 -20.41 0.54 9.40
CA VAL A 209 -19.89 1.87 9.06
C VAL A 209 -20.85 2.96 9.50
N ARG A 210 -22.15 2.81 9.19
CA ARG A 210 -23.19 3.77 9.60
C ARG A 210 -23.24 3.96 11.11
N GLN A 211 -23.21 2.87 11.87
CA GLN A 211 -23.20 2.91 13.33
C GLN A 211 -21.97 3.63 13.88
N LEU A 212 -20.79 3.35 13.35
CA LEU A 212 -19.52 3.95 13.81
C LEU A 212 -19.39 5.42 13.49
N THR A 213 -19.99 5.87 12.37
CA THR A 213 -19.82 7.22 11.84
C THR A 213 -21.03 8.11 12.04
N ALA A 214 -22.11 7.63 12.67
CA ALA A 214 -23.39 8.31 12.78
C ALA A 214 -23.92 8.83 11.44
N GLY A 215 -23.59 8.13 10.33
CA GLY A 215 -24.02 8.49 8.97
C GLY A 215 -23.26 9.65 8.31
N GLN A 216 -22.18 10.15 8.92
CA GLN A 216 -21.41 11.30 8.38
C GLN A 216 -20.51 10.92 7.20
N VAL A 217 -20.10 9.66 7.10
CA VAL A 217 -19.21 9.17 6.05
C VAL A 217 -20.02 8.67 4.87
N ARG A 218 -19.61 9.07 3.66
CA ARG A 218 -20.27 8.61 2.43
C ARG A 218 -19.99 7.12 2.19
N ILE A 219 -21.02 6.32 1.99
CA ILE A 219 -20.92 4.87 1.75
C ILE A 219 -21.35 4.60 0.30
N ILE A 220 -20.45 3.98 -0.45
CA ILE A 220 -20.68 3.48 -1.81
C ILE A 220 -20.58 1.96 -1.75
N ALA A 221 -21.64 1.23 -2.11
CA ALA A 221 -21.66 -0.22 -2.04
C ALA A 221 -21.86 -0.84 -3.42
N ALA A 222 -21.11 -1.89 -3.70
CA ALA A 222 -21.39 -2.76 -4.83
C ALA A 222 -22.42 -3.82 -4.39
N ALA A 223 -23.52 -3.95 -5.14
CA ALA A 223 -24.41 -5.09 -5.07
C ALA A 223 -24.06 -6.08 -6.17
N ARG A 224 -24.15 -7.36 -5.89
CA ARG A 224 -24.08 -8.43 -6.88
C ARG A 224 -25.44 -8.59 -7.56
N GLU A 225 -26.48 -8.72 -6.77
CA GLU A 225 -27.84 -8.94 -7.25
C GLU A 225 -28.68 -7.65 -7.16
N ALA A 226 -29.46 -7.38 -8.20
CA ALA A 226 -30.28 -6.15 -8.29
C ALA A 226 -31.34 -6.07 -7.19
N GLU A 227 -31.87 -7.20 -6.76
CA GLU A 227 -32.87 -7.32 -5.69
C GLU A 227 -32.33 -6.86 -4.34
N ASN A 228 -31.02 -6.94 -4.09
CA ASN A 228 -30.39 -6.52 -2.85
C ASN A 228 -30.04 -5.01 -2.81
N ALA A 229 -30.13 -4.32 -3.93
CA ALA A 229 -29.80 -2.88 -3.98
C ALA A 229 -30.71 -2.01 -3.10
N PRO A 230 -32.05 -2.23 -3.00
CA PRO A 230 -32.90 -1.53 -2.05
C PRO A 230 -32.49 -1.75 -0.60
N LEU A 231 -32.11 -2.98 -0.24
CA LEU A 231 -31.69 -3.34 1.11
C LEU A 231 -30.40 -2.61 1.51
N LEU A 232 -29.42 -2.52 0.62
CA LEU A 232 -28.20 -1.75 0.85
C LEU A 232 -28.48 -0.26 1.06
N ARG A 233 -29.40 0.33 0.27
CA ARG A 233 -29.82 1.72 0.47
C ARG A 233 -30.50 1.93 1.82
N GLN A 234 -31.41 1.04 2.20
CA GLN A 234 -32.08 1.07 3.51
C GLN A 234 -31.09 0.92 4.67
N SER A 235 -30.04 0.10 4.47
CA SER A 235 -28.95 -0.05 5.44
C SER A 235 -28.09 1.19 5.58
N GLY A 236 -28.18 2.17 4.66
CA GLY A 236 -27.50 3.44 4.74
C GLY A 236 -26.41 3.66 3.68
N ALA A 237 -26.36 2.85 2.62
CA ALA A 237 -25.51 3.14 1.48
C ALA A 237 -26.07 4.35 0.71
N HIS A 238 -25.22 5.35 0.48
CA HIS A 238 -25.57 6.55 -0.27
C HIS A 238 -25.70 6.28 -1.77
N HIS A 239 -24.80 5.41 -2.28
CA HIS A 239 -24.84 4.96 -3.66
C HIS A 239 -24.68 3.44 -3.71
N VAL A 240 -25.47 2.79 -4.55
CA VAL A 240 -25.40 1.35 -4.79
C VAL A 240 -25.22 1.10 -6.28
N ILE A 241 -24.17 0.40 -6.62
CA ILE A 241 -23.83 0.00 -8.00
C ILE A 241 -24.08 -1.50 -8.12
N VAL A 242 -25.02 -1.89 -8.99
CA VAL A 242 -25.32 -3.31 -9.29
C VAL A 242 -24.35 -3.76 -10.38
N SER A 243 -23.27 -4.42 -9.99
CA SER A 243 -22.16 -4.76 -10.89
C SER A 243 -22.55 -5.75 -12.00
N SER A 244 -23.33 -6.80 -11.67
CA SER A 244 -23.81 -7.78 -12.63
C SER A 244 -24.74 -7.16 -13.68
N ALA A 245 -25.72 -6.35 -13.24
CA ALA A 245 -26.66 -5.68 -14.15
C ALA A 245 -25.97 -4.66 -15.08
N THR A 246 -24.98 -3.92 -14.55
CA THR A 246 -24.20 -2.98 -15.37
C THR A 246 -23.38 -3.71 -16.41
N ALA A 247 -22.64 -4.74 -16.03
CA ALA A 247 -21.89 -5.57 -16.99
C ALA A 247 -22.81 -6.24 -18.01
N GLY A 248 -23.94 -6.80 -17.58
CA GLY A 248 -24.91 -7.44 -18.47
C GLY A 248 -25.52 -6.48 -19.51
N ARG A 249 -25.80 -5.22 -19.14
CA ARG A 249 -26.27 -4.20 -20.10
C ARG A 249 -25.18 -3.86 -21.11
N LEU A 250 -23.94 -3.69 -20.69
CA LEU A 250 -22.82 -3.44 -21.60
C LEU A 250 -22.64 -4.60 -22.59
N LEU A 251 -22.69 -5.86 -22.11
CA LEU A 251 -22.64 -7.03 -22.98
C LEU A 251 -23.80 -7.05 -24.00
N GLY A 252 -25.02 -6.72 -23.57
CA GLY A 252 -26.17 -6.63 -24.47
C GLY A 252 -26.00 -5.55 -25.54
N VAL A 253 -25.56 -4.35 -25.16
CA VAL A 253 -25.31 -3.25 -26.10
C VAL A 253 -24.17 -3.57 -27.06
N SER A 254 -23.13 -4.28 -26.62
CA SER A 254 -21.99 -4.66 -27.49
C SER A 254 -22.40 -5.53 -28.66
N THR A 255 -23.51 -6.24 -28.55
CA THR A 255 -24.02 -7.11 -29.63
C THR A 255 -24.56 -6.28 -30.82
N SER A 256 -25.17 -5.14 -30.56
CA SER A 256 -25.79 -4.29 -31.59
C SER A 256 -24.94 -3.09 -32.00
N ALA A 257 -24.08 -2.60 -31.11
CA ALA A 257 -23.25 -1.42 -31.33
C ALA A 257 -21.86 -1.58 -30.68
N PRO A 258 -20.98 -2.47 -31.19
CA PRO A 258 -19.67 -2.73 -30.58
C PRO A 258 -18.82 -1.47 -30.32
N PRO A 259 -18.73 -0.47 -31.23
CA PRO A 259 -17.92 0.72 -31.00
C PRO A 259 -18.41 1.60 -29.83
N LEU A 260 -19.67 1.44 -29.41
CA LEU A 260 -20.20 2.19 -28.27
C LEU A 260 -19.54 1.75 -26.94
N ILE A 261 -19.09 0.49 -26.86
CA ILE A 261 -18.43 -0.01 -25.65
C ILE A 261 -17.08 0.67 -25.47
N ASP A 262 -16.31 0.83 -26.55
CA ASP A 262 -15.02 1.52 -26.51
C ASP A 262 -15.18 2.96 -26.00
N VAL A 263 -16.25 3.65 -26.43
CA VAL A 263 -16.58 5.00 -25.97
C VAL A 263 -16.97 4.99 -24.49
N VAL A 264 -17.76 4.02 -24.02
CA VAL A 264 -18.17 3.94 -22.62
C VAL A 264 -16.98 3.61 -21.72
N GLU A 265 -16.13 2.67 -22.13
CA GLU A 265 -14.92 2.34 -21.38
C GLU A 265 -13.96 3.54 -21.29
N ASP A 266 -13.78 4.27 -22.40
CA ASP A 266 -12.98 5.49 -22.45
C ASP A 266 -13.53 6.55 -21.48
N LEU A 267 -14.84 6.80 -21.51
CA LEU A 267 -15.50 7.74 -20.61
C LEU A 267 -15.39 7.39 -19.11
N LEU A 268 -15.27 6.09 -18.79
CA LEU A 268 -15.12 5.60 -17.42
C LEU A 268 -13.66 5.46 -16.97
N THR A 269 -12.70 5.59 -17.89
CA THR A 269 -11.26 5.44 -17.62
C THR A 269 -10.55 6.80 -17.74
N PRO A 270 -10.37 7.55 -16.65
CA PRO A 270 -9.70 8.84 -16.68
C PRO A 270 -8.24 8.71 -17.18
N GLY A 271 -7.80 9.69 -17.97
CA GLY A 271 -6.40 9.79 -18.42
C GLY A 271 -6.08 9.11 -19.75
N GLN A 272 -7.04 8.44 -20.41
CA GLN A 272 -6.85 7.78 -21.70
C GLN A 272 -8.01 8.17 -22.65
N GLY A 273 -7.93 9.32 -23.30
CA GLY A 273 -8.95 9.73 -24.26
C GLY A 273 -10.04 10.60 -23.65
N MET A 274 -11.33 10.28 -23.90
CA MET A 274 -12.46 11.02 -23.37
C MET A 274 -12.73 10.60 -21.92
N ALA A 275 -12.90 11.56 -21.02
CA ALA A 275 -13.23 11.31 -19.63
C ALA A 275 -14.44 12.13 -19.18
N LEU A 276 -15.29 11.54 -18.36
CA LEU A 276 -16.32 12.28 -17.66
C LEU A 276 -15.70 13.10 -16.53
N ALA A 277 -15.92 14.40 -16.55
CA ALA A 277 -15.46 15.32 -15.54
C ALA A 277 -16.63 16.15 -14.97
N MET A 278 -16.42 16.65 -13.75
CA MET A 278 -17.39 17.50 -13.07
C MET A 278 -16.68 18.71 -12.46
N ARG A 279 -17.23 19.92 -12.68
CA ARG A 279 -16.76 21.18 -12.10
C ARG A 279 -17.90 22.09 -11.69
N SER A 280 -17.66 22.98 -10.78
CA SER A 280 -18.62 24.04 -10.49
C SER A 280 -18.75 24.98 -11.68
N ALA A 281 -19.98 25.49 -11.92
CA ALA A 281 -20.20 26.57 -12.87
C ALA A 281 -19.46 27.83 -12.42
N THR A 282 -18.84 28.55 -13.36
CA THR A 282 -18.19 29.82 -13.10
C THR A 282 -19.25 30.96 -13.06
N ARG A 283 -18.88 32.13 -12.53
CA ARG A 283 -19.82 33.27 -12.46
C ARG A 283 -20.27 33.73 -13.83
N ASP A 284 -19.40 33.66 -14.82
CA ASP A 284 -19.66 34.09 -16.18
C ASP A 284 -20.58 33.11 -16.94
N GLU A 285 -20.66 31.88 -16.48
CA GLU A 285 -21.54 30.85 -17.06
C GLU A 285 -22.94 30.85 -16.47
N VAL A 286 -23.16 31.53 -15.34
CA VAL A 286 -24.50 31.62 -14.71
C VAL A 286 -25.40 32.43 -15.59
N GLY A 287 -26.57 31.88 -15.89
CA GLY A 287 -27.56 32.45 -16.82
C GLY A 287 -27.37 32.02 -18.28
N ALA A 288 -26.20 31.48 -18.64
CA ALA A 288 -25.99 30.97 -19.99
C ALA A 288 -26.64 29.58 -20.16
N SER A 289 -26.92 29.23 -21.42
CA SER A 289 -27.37 27.87 -21.74
C SER A 289 -26.18 26.88 -21.67
N PRO A 290 -26.30 25.72 -20.99
CA PRO A 290 -25.25 24.70 -20.97
C PRO A 290 -24.81 24.23 -22.36
N ARG A 291 -25.71 24.38 -23.37
CA ARG A 291 -25.46 23.98 -24.77
C ARG A 291 -24.60 24.97 -25.54
N GLN A 292 -24.40 26.18 -25.01
CA GLN A 292 -23.62 27.25 -25.64
C GLN A 292 -22.20 27.33 -25.09
N LEU A 293 -21.84 26.47 -24.14
CA LEU A 293 -20.48 26.41 -23.62
C LEU A 293 -19.54 25.68 -24.58
N ASP A 294 -18.27 26.08 -24.61
CA ASP A 294 -17.24 25.38 -25.40
C ASP A 294 -17.02 23.93 -24.92
N ALA A 295 -17.33 23.66 -23.66
CA ALA A 295 -17.23 22.30 -23.10
C ALA A 295 -18.47 21.47 -23.51
N LEU A 296 -18.27 20.21 -23.90
CA LEU A 296 -19.37 19.30 -24.18
C LEU A 296 -20.05 18.89 -22.86
N VAL A 297 -20.96 19.74 -22.37
CA VAL A 297 -21.77 19.45 -21.19
C VAL A 297 -22.84 18.42 -21.53
N ILE A 298 -23.01 17.41 -20.70
CA ILE A 298 -24.00 16.33 -20.87
C ILE A 298 -25.10 16.35 -19.83
N ALA A 299 -24.85 16.94 -18.65
CA ALA A 299 -25.84 17.10 -17.59
C ALA A 299 -25.42 18.20 -16.61
N LEU A 300 -26.37 18.68 -15.83
CA LEU A 300 -26.15 19.54 -14.67
C LEU A 300 -26.43 18.77 -13.39
N VAL A 301 -25.71 19.11 -12.30
CA VAL A 301 -26.09 18.66 -10.96
C VAL A 301 -26.52 19.88 -10.16
N ARG A 302 -27.80 19.95 -9.88
CA ARG A 302 -28.45 21.03 -9.15
C ARG A 302 -29.02 20.53 -7.84
N ARG A 303 -28.56 21.08 -6.72
CA ARG A 303 -28.94 20.64 -5.34
C ARG A 303 -28.79 19.13 -5.12
N GLY A 304 -27.72 18.53 -5.68
CA GLY A 304 -27.42 17.11 -5.57
C GLY A 304 -28.25 16.19 -6.49
N LYS A 305 -29.09 16.72 -7.36
CA LYS A 305 -29.86 15.95 -8.35
C LYS A 305 -29.34 16.19 -9.75
N VAL A 306 -29.25 15.11 -10.53
CA VAL A 306 -28.87 15.19 -11.94
C VAL A 306 -30.06 15.73 -12.73
N VAL A 307 -29.82 16.79 -13.50
CA VAL A 307 -30.78 17.42 -14.43
C VAL A 307 -30.25 17.15 -15.83
N SER A 308 -31.05 16.44 -16.62
CA SER A 308 -30.73 16.17 -18.04
C SER A 308 -30.81 17.45 -18.85
N LEU A 309 -29.93 17.60 -19.84
CA LEU A 309 -30.03 18.72 -20.80
C LEU A 309 -31.30 18.68 -21.66
N ALA A 310 -32.04 17.58 -21.66
CA ALA A 310 -33.33 17.45 -22.30
C ALA A 310 -34.46 18.06 -21.44
N ASP A 311 -34.23 18.26 -20.15
CA ASP A 311 -35.24 18.85 -19.26
C ASP A 311 -35.31 20.38 -19.41
N GLN A 312 -36.53 20.94 -19.30
CA GLN A 312 -36.73 22.38 -19.30
C GLN A 312 -35.99 23.09 -18.16
N ALA A 313 -35.73 22.38 -17.04
CA ALA A 313 -34.98 22.89 -15.93
C ALA A 313 -33.48 23.14 -16.24
N ALA A 314 -32.95 22.60 -17.34
CA ALA A 314 -31.58 22.81 -17.82
C ALA A 314 -31.41 23.92 -18.85
N THR A 315 -32.41 24.81 -19.00
CA THR A 315 -32.39 25.91 -19.99
C THR A 315 -31.29 26.93 -19.67
N ALA A 316 -31.05 27.20 -18.39
CA ALA A 316 -29.98 28.09 -17.92
C ALA A 316 -29.27 27.51 -16.71
N ILE A 317 -27.99 27.83 -16.61
CA ILE A 317 -27.12 27.47 -15.48
C ILE A 317 -27.45 28.38 -14.29
N GLU A 318 -27.66 27.79 -13.11
CA GLU A 318 -27.90 28.52 -11.87
C GLU A 318 -26.65 28.57 -11.00
N THR A 319 -26.61 29.54 -10.09
CA THR A 319 -25.55 29.65 -9.09
C THR A 319 -25.52 28.40 -8.22
N GLY A 320 -24.36 27.75 -8.13
CA GLY A 320 -24.16 26.49 -7.37
C GLY A 320 -24.37 25.21 -8.17
N ASP A 321 -24.70 25.32 -9.46
CA ASP A 321 -24.74 24.17 -10.35
C ASP A 321 -23.35 23.59 -10.56
N MET A 322 -23.29 22.27 -10.70
CA MET A 322 -22.09 21.57 -11.18
C MET A 322 -22.35 21.06 -12.60
N LEU A 323 -21.40 21.29 -13.48
CA LEU A 323 -21.46 20.85 -14.86
C LEU A 323 -20.82 19.48 -14.97
N VAL A 324 -21.54 18.52 -15.54
CA VAL A 324 -21.00 17.22 -15.96
C VAL A 324 -20.69 17.33 -17.44
N TYR A 325 -19.41 17.17 -17.80
CA TYR A 325 -18.94 17.38 -19.18
C TYR A 325 -17.93 16.32 -19.60
N VAL A 326 -17.79 16.16 -20.90
CA VAL A 326 -16.75 15.29 -21.48
C VAL A 326 -15.48 16.11 -21.66
N ARG A 327 -14.38 15.59 -21.11
CA ARG A 327 -13.04 16.16 -21.25
C ARG A 327 -12.19 15.25 -22.12
N ASP A 328 -11.41 15.79 -23.04
CA ASP A 328 -10.39 15.05 -23.78
C ASP A 328 -9.05 15.13 -23.04
N ASP A 329 -8.64 14.04 -22.43
CA ASP A 329 -7.39 13.95 -21.68
C ASP A 329 -6.15 13.79 -22.58
N ARG A 330 -6.31 13.49 -23.88
CA ARG A 330 -5.21 13.45 -24.87
C ARG A 330 -4.59 14.82 -25.09
N VAL A 331 -5.40 15.86 -25.08
CA VAL A 331 -4.94 17.25 -25.25
C VAL A 331 -4.09 17.71 -24.07
N ARG A 332 -4.34 17.20 -22.87
CA ARG A 332 -3.60 17.57 -21.66
C ARG A 332 -2.21 16.94 -21.57
N ASN A 333 -2.06 15.71 -22.06
CA ASN A 333 -0.78 15.01 -22.09
C ASN A 333 0.17 15.53 -23.19
N GLY A 334 -0.37 16.12 -24.26
CA GLY A 334 0.42 16.74 -25.35
C GLY A 334 1.03 18.11 -25.00
N ASN A 335 0.45 18.87 -24.06
CA ASN A 335 0.95 20.19 -23.65
C ASN A 335 1.97 20.14 -22.49
N GLY A 336 2.18 18.97 -21.87
CA GLY A 336 3.16 18.79 -20.79
C GLY A 336 4.61 18.56 -21.26
N ASP A 337 4.82 18.24 -22.53
CA ASP A 337 6.15 17.86 -23.06
C ASP A 337 6.88 19.00 -23.80
N GLN A 338 6.27 20.19 -23.92
CA GLN A 338 6.91 21.35 -24.58
C GLN A 338 7.52 22.38 -23.61
N ASN A 339 7.57 22.09 -22.29
CA ASN A 339 8.17 22.97 -21.30
C ASN A 339 9.10 22.21 -20.33
N ARG A 340 9.97 21.34 -20.86
CA ARG A 340 11.14 20.82 -20.14
C ARG A 340 12.42 21.07 -20.91
#